data_978e8d76437ec05af0b5a8eeaa4cb610
#
_entry.id   978e8d76437ec05af0b5a8eeaa4cb610
#
_cell.length_a   1.000
_cell.length_b   1.000
_cell.length_c   1.000
_cell.angle_alpha   90.00
_cell.angle_beta   90.00
_cell.angle_gamma   90.00
#
_symmetry.space_group_name_H-M   'P 1'
#
loop_
_entity.id
_entity.type
_entity.pdbx_description
1 polymer ?
#
loop_
_entity_poly.entity_id
_entity_poly.type
_entity_poly.pdbx_seq_one_letter_code
_entity_poly.pdbx_strand_id
1 'polypeptide(L)'
;TLSSSSAASDVYKRQAHGMSNHIGSIEIGKRADFVLWNTAFFGVKPEMVLIGGVITCAQMGDPNASIPTPQPVYSRPMFGAYGRSMETNSIIFVSQSASENKGLDELALRKKIVPIENTRNISKKSMKLNDLCPEIEVDPETYEVRLNGELITCEPAKELPMAQRYFLY
;
A
#
# COMPACT_ATOMS: atom_id res chain seq x y z
N THR A 1 2.48 16.51 4.60
CA THR A 1 2.81 16.27 3.18
C THR A 1 3.48 14.92 2.91
N LEU A 2 3.85 14.16 3.94
CA LEU A 2 4.37 12.77 3.79
C LEU A 2 3.31 11.78 3.28
N SER A 3 2.03 12.08 3.48
CA SER A 3 0.92 11.21 3.07
C SER A 3 0.71 11.14 1.54
N SER A 4 1.10 12.17 0.80
CA SER A 4 0.84 12.22 -0.65
C SER A 4 1.78 11.33 -1.47
N SER A 5 3.06 11.22 -1.10
CA SER A 5 4.01 10.41 -1.86
C SER A 5 3.80 8.90 -1.65
N SER A 6 3.42 8.47 -0.43
CA SER A 6 3.08 7.06 -0.18
C SER A 6 1.80 6.66 -0.88
N ALA A 7 0.77 7.51 -0.86
CA ALA A 7 -0.48 7.27 -1.57
C ALA A 7 -0.25 7.22 -3.10
N ALA A 8 0.58 8.12 -3.64
CA ALA A 8 0.93 8.11 -5.06
C ALA A 8 1.62 6.79 -5.47
N SER A 9 2.57 6.33 -4.66
CA SER A 9 3.26 5.05 -4.91
C SER A 9 2.32 3.85 -4.97
N ASP A 10 1.28 3.82 -4.16
CA ASP A 10 0.32 2.72 -4.19
C ASP A 10 -0.63 2.80 -5.39
N VAL A 11 -1.04 3.99 -5.81
CA VAL A 11 -1.96 4.17 -6.92
C VAL A 11 -1.39 3.60 -8.22
N TYR A 12 -0.19 3.99 -8.63
CA TYR A 12 0.38 3.51 -9.90
C TYR A 12 0.75 2.03 -9.85
N LYS A 13 1.16 1.50 -8.70
CA LYS A 13 1.42 0.06 -8.55
C LYS A 13 0.17 -0.77 -8.78
N ARG A 14 -0.96 -0.36 -8.17
CA ARG A 14 -2.25 -1.05 -8.39
C ARG A 14 -2.72 -0.93 -9.83
N GLN A 15 -2.45 0.20 -10.48
CA GLN A 15 -2.72 0.40 -11.90
C GLN A 15 -1.90 -0.57 -12.77
N ALA A 16 -0.59 -0.69 -12.52
CA ALA A 16 0.28 -1.60 -13.25
C ALA A 16 -0.13 -3.07 -13.11
N HIS A 17 -0.71 -3.45 -11.98
CA HIS A 17 -1.22 -4.79 -11.73
C HIS A 17 -2.70 -4.99 -12.13
N GLY A 18 -3.36 -3.99 -12.71
CA GLY A 18 -4.74 -4.09 -13.18
C GLY A 18 -5.79 -4.13 -12.08
N MET A 19 -5.46 -3.64 -10.89
CA MET A 19 -6.33 -3.68 -9.71
C MET A 19 -6.85 -2.32 -9.28
N SER A 20 -6.47 -1.25 -9.97
CA SER A 20 -6.73 0.14 -9.57
C SER A 20 -8.21 0.52 -9.51
N ASN A 21 -9.09 -0.21 -10.22
CA ASN A 21 -10.53 0.02 -10.16
C ASN A 21 -11.16 -0.45 -8.85
N HIS A 22 -10.46 -1.30 -8.10
CA HIS A 22 -10.98 -1.94 -6.89
C HIS A 22 -10.26 -1.53 -5.61
N ILE A 23 -8.97 -1.24 -5.69
CA ILE A 23 -8.10 -0.95 -4.53
C ILE A 23 -7.05 0.10 -4.85
N GLY A 24 -6.37 0.60 -3.81
CA GLY A 24 -5.16 1.40 -3.94
C GLY A 24 -5.37 2.91 -3.87
N SER A 25 -6.59 3.38 -3.73
CA SER A 25 -6.90 4.80 -3.49
C SER A 25 -8.17 4.96 -2.67
N ILE A 26 -8.29 6.09 -2.00
CA ILE A 26 -9.48 6.45 -1.20
C ILE A 26 -10.47 7.13 -2.15
N GLU A 27 -11.31 6.32 -2.78
CA GLU A 27 -12.33 6.77 -3.72
C GLU A 27 -13.63 6.00 -3.49
N ILE A 28 -14.76 6.65 -3.72
CA ILE A 28 -16.08 6.02 -3.60
C ILE A 28 -16.17 4.82 -4.56
N GLY A 29 -16.65 3.69 -4.06
CA GLY A 29 -16.78 2.45 -4.83
C GLY A 29 -15.58 1.52 -4.76
N LYS A 30 -14.44 2.01 -4.27
CA LYS A 30 -13.27 1.17 -4.00
C LYS A 30 -13.31 0.57 -2.61
N ARG A 31 -12.54 -0.47 -2.45
CA ARG A 31 -12.42 -1.21 -1.23
C ARG A 31 -11.78 -0.38 -0.13
N ALA A 32 -12.35 -0.42 1.05
CA ALA A 32 -11.88 0.31 2.23
C ALA A 32 -10.75 -0.48 2.93
N ASP A 33 -9.57 -0.51 2.31
CA ASP A 33 -8.35 -1.09 2.86
C ASP A 33 -7.45 0.05 3.33
N PHE A 34 -7.29 0.22 4.63
CA PHE A 34 -6.58 1.35 5.22
C PHE A 34 -5.59 0.92 6.28
N VAL A 35 -4.52 1.66 6.40
CA VAL A 35 -3.62 1.61 7.55
C VAL A 35 -3.57 3.01 8.16
N LEU A 36 -3.95 3.12 9.42
CA LEU A 36 -3.88 4.35 10.18
C LEU A 36 -2.57 4.39 10.94
N TRP A 37 -1.90 5.53 10.86
CA TRP A 37 -0.61 5.76 11.49
C TRP A 37 -0.64 6.98 12.37
N ASN A 38 -0.03 6.88 13.53
CA ASN A 38 0.48 8.06 14.20
C ASN A 38 1.66 8.60 13.38
N THR A 39 1.69 9.92 13.14
CA THR A 39 2.74 10.55 12.31
C THR A 39 4.15 10.30 12.84
N ALA A 40 4.33 10.21 14.15
CA ALA A 40 5.60 9.93 14.79
C ALA A 40 6.10 8.50 14.51
N PHE A 41 5.21 7.56 14.25
CA PHE A 41 5.50 6.14 14.02
C PHE A 41 5.15 5.67 12.61
N PHE A 42 5.08 6.60 11.67
CA PHE A 42 4.74 6.28 10.28
C PHE A 42 5.71 5.25 9.68
N GLY A 43 5.15 4.20 9.10
CA GLY A 43 5.90 3.10 8.48
C GLY A 43 6.49 2.09 9.48
N VAL A 44 6.35 2.30 10.77
CA VAL A 44 6.95 1.47 11.82
C VAL A 44 5.90 0.74 12.63
N LYS A 45 4.95 1.49 13.20
CA LYS A 45 3.94 0.94 14.11
C LYS A 45 2.56 1.50 13.77
N PRO A 46 1.71 0.75 13.05
CA PRO A 46 0.36 1.20 12.75
C PRO A 46 -0.52 1.23 14.00
N GLU A 47 -1.41 2.19 14.08
CA GLU A 47 -2.45 2.23 15.12
C GLU A 47 -3.58 1.27 14.81
N MET A 48 -3.96 1.18 13.53
CA MET A 48 -5.09 0.38 13.10
C MET A 48 -4.93 -0.06 11.64
N VAL A 49 -5.35 -1.28 11.36
CA VAL A 49 -5.42 -1.84 10.00
C VAL A 49 -6.87 -2.24 9.73
N LEU A 50 -7.43 -1.71 8.65
CA LEU A 50 -8.76 -2.07 8.16
C LEU A 50 -8.62 -2.79 6.82
N ILE A 51 -9.39 -3.83 6.65
CA ILE A 51 -9.53 -4.57 5.39
C ILE A 51 -11.02 -4.68 5.06
N GLY A 52 -11.40 -4.16 3.91
CA GLY A 52 -12.80 -4.11 3.50
C GLY A 52 -13.70 -3.32 4.48
N GLY A 53 -13.15 -2.32 5.16
CA GLY A 53 -13.85 -1.52 6.15
C GLY A 53 -13.96 -2.14 7.54
N VAL A 54 -13.40 -3.34 7.75
CA VAL A 54 -13.43 -4.02 9.04
C VAL A 54 -12.05 -3.96 9.70
N ILE A 55 -12.00 -3.63 10.98
CA ILE A 55 -10.75 -3.58 11.74
C ILE A 55 -10.21 -5.00 11.89
N THR A 56 -9.02 -5.25 11.32
CA THR A 56 -8.34 -6.55 11.38
C THR A 56 -7.25 -6.57 12.45
N CYS A 57 -6.66 -5.42 12.73
CA CYS A 57 -5.63 -5.27 13.74
C CYS A 57 -5.68 -3.86 14.31
N ALA A 58 -5.52 -3.72 15.61
CA ALA A 58 -5.41 -2.42 16.26
C ALA A 58 -4.55 -2.50 17.51
N GLN A 59 -4.02 -1.34 17.91
CA GLN A 59 -3.34 -1.24 19.19
C GLN A 59 -4.38 -1.27 20.32
N MET A 60 -4.17 -2.15 21.27
CA MET A 60 -5.06 -2.32 22.42
C MET A 60 -4.25 -2.67 23.66
N GLY A 61 -4.56 -2.00 24.76
CA GLY A 61 -4.02 -2.34 26.07
C GLY A 61 -4.62 -3.62 26.63
N ASP A 62 -4.02 -4.15 27.68
CA ASP A 62 -4.57 -5.29 28.39
C ASP A 62 -5.91 -4.92 29.05
N PRO A 63 -6.94 -5.75 28.90
CA PRO A 63 -8.22 -5.49 29.55
C PRO A 63 -8.06 -5.51 31.06
N ASN A 64 -8.22 -4.36 31.68
CA ASN A 64 -8.18 -4.18 33.11
C ASN A 64 -9.15 -3.08 33.52
N ALA A 65 -10.24 -3.47 34.13
CA ALA A 65 -11.29 -2.54 34.55
C ALA A 65 -10.84 -1.51 35.63
N SER A 66 -9.72 -1.77 36.29
CA SER A 66 -9.20 -0.91 37.36
C SER A 66 -8.26 0.18 36.87
N ILE A 67 -7.81 0.14 35.61
CA ILE A 67 -6.82 1.06 35.05
C ILE A 67 -7.49 1.93 33.98
N PRO A 68 -7.52 3.27 34.14
CA PRO A 68 -8.08 4.18 33.13
C PRO A 68 -7.36 4.14 31.78
N THR A 69 -6.07 3.83 31.80
CA THR A 69 -5.21 3.67 30.63
C THR A 69 -4.62 2.27 30.62
N PRO A 70 -5.33 1.28 30.00
CA PRO A 70 -4.86 -0.10 29.96
C PRO A 70 -3.46 -0.23 29.37
N GLN A 71 -2.58 -0.93 30.07
CA GLN A 71 -1.19 -1.15 29.66
C GLN A 71 -0.76 -2.59 30.01
N PRO A 72 0.22 -3.15 29.30
CA PRO A 72 0.91 -2.62 28.11
C PRO A 72 0.03 -2.63 26.85
N VAL A 73 0.33 -1.76 25.88
CA VAL A 73 -0.41 -1.65 24.62
C VAL A 73 0.33 -2.43 23.54
N TYR A 74 -0.37 -3.36 22.93
CA TYR A 74 0.13 -4.18 21.82
C TYR A 74 -0.76 -4.08 20.61
N SER A 75 -0.19 -4.36 19.43
CA SER A 75 -0.96 -4.60 18.22
C SER A 75 -1.64 -5.95 18.33
N ARG A 76 -2.97 -5.98 18.29
CA ARG A 76 -3.79 -7.18 18.50
C ARG A 76 -4.70 -7.44 17.32
N PRO A 77 -4.93 -8.72 16.98
CA PRO A 77 -5.99 -9.09 16.04
C PRO A 77 -7.35 -8.64 16.54
N MET A 78 -8.17 -8.11 15.63
CA MET A 78 -9.52 -7.60 15.89
C MET A 78 -10.56 -8.35 15.06
N PHE A 79 -11.77 -7.84 15.01
CA PHE A 79 -12.95 -8.46 14.40
C PHE A 79 -12.71 -9.07 13.02
N GLY A 80 -11.99 -8.34 12.14
CA GLY A 80 -11.69 -8.76 10.78
C GLY A 80 -10.66 -9.90 10.66
N ALA A 81 -9.95 -10.23 11.75
CA ALA A 81 -8.96 -11.29 11.78
C ALA A 81 -9.54 -12.66 12.19
N TYR A 82 -10.82 -12.73 12.50
CA TYR A 82 -11.44 -13.95 13.05
C TYR A 82 -12.56 -14.48 12.17
N GLY A 83 -12.75 -15.79 12.24
CA GLY A 83 -13.87 -16.50 11.65
C GLY A 83 -14.00 -16.24 10.15
N ARG A 84 -15.22 -16.06 9.69
CA ARG A 84 -15.54 -15.83 8.27
C ARG A 84 -15.14 -14.46 7.75
N SER A 85 -14.81 -13.52 8.62
CA SER A 85 -14.39 -12.18 8.21
C SER A 85 -13.15 -12.20 7.32
N MET A 86 -12.20 -13.10 7.57
CA MET A 86 -11.00 -13.25 6.72
C MET A 86 -11.35 -13.66 5.28
N GLU A 87 -12.42 -14.42 5.10
CA GLU A 87 -12.88 -14.84 3.78
C GLU A 87 -13.68 -13.74 3.09
N THR A 88 -14.67 -13.17 3.78
CA THR A 88 -15.59 -12.18 3.21
C THR A 88 -14.93 -10.81 2.99
N ASN A 89 -13.94 -10.47 3.81
CA ASN A 89 -13.22 -9.20 3.71
C ASN A 89 -11.99 -9.26 2.78
N SER A 90 -11.73 -10.39 2.14
CA SER A 90 -10.63 -10.54 1.19
C SER A 90 -11.15 -10.67 -0.22
N ILE A 91 -10.31 -10.33 -1.19
CA ILE A 91 -10.56 -10.54 -2.62
C ILE A 91 -9.40 -11.33 -3.23
N ILE A 92 -9.71 -12.06 -4.28
CA ILE A 92 -8.71 -12.76 -5.10
C ILE A 92 -8.75 -12.11 -6.48
N PHE A 93 -7.61 -11.65 -6.95
CA PHE A 93 -7.46 -11.17 -8.31
C PHE A 93 -7.04 -12.32 -9.22
N VAL A 94 -7.70 -12.42 -10.35
CA VAL A 94 -7.45 -13.47 -11.36
C VAL A 94 -7.30 -12.83 -12.74
N SER A 95 -6.76 -13.57 -13.69
CA SER A 95 -6.78 -13.12 -15.09
C SER A 95 -8.21 -13.13 -15.63
N GLN A 96 -8.44 -12.34 -16.66
CA GLN A 96 -9.75 -12.28 -17.32
C GLN A 96 -10.16 -13.66 -17.86
N SER A 97 -9.22 -14.36 -18.50
CA SER A 97 -9.46 -15.72 -19.00
C SER A 97 -9.79 -16.71 -17.88
N ALA A 98 -9.17 -16.58 -16.71
CA ALA A 98 -9.51 -17.42 -15.55
C ALA A 98 -10.89 -17.11 -14.99
N SER A 99 -11.30 -15.82 -14.98
CA SER A 99 -12.63 -15.41 -14.53
C SER A 99 -13.75 -15.94 -15.43
N GLU A 100 -13.47 -16.11 -16.72
CA GLU A 100 -14.42 -16.65 -17.70
C GLU A 100 -14.48 -18.18 -17.68
N ASN A 101 -13.53 -18.83 -17.03
CA ASN A 101 -13.42 -20.28 -16.96
C ASN A 101 -14.18 -20.82 -15.76
N LYS A 102 -15.12 -21.73 -15.98
CA LYS A 102 -15.89 -22.42 -14.93
C LYS A 102 -15.04 -23.22 -13.92
N GLY A 103 -13.77 -23.48 -14.23
CA GLY A 103 -12.85 -24.18 -13.33
C GLY A 103 -12.62 -23.47 -12.00
N LEU A 104 -12.87 -22.16 -11.91
CA LEU A 104 -12.81 -21.46 -10.62
C LEU A 104 -13.95 -21.84 -9.67
N ASP A 105 -15.10 -22.23 -10.19
CA ASP A 105 -16.25 -22.66 -9.41
C ASP A 105 -15.95 -23.98 -8.69
N GLU A 106 -15.16 -24.85 -9.32
CA GLU A 106 -14.74 -26.15 -8.75
C GLU A 106 -13.82 -26.00 -7.54
N LEU A 107 -13.10 -24.86 -7.45
CA LEU A 107 -12.21 -24.58 -6.32
C LEU A 107 -12.98 -24.16 -5.05
N ALA A 108 -14.28 -23.97 -5.12
CA ALA A 108 -15.15 -23.56 -4.01
C ALA A 108 -14.58 -22.38 -3.19
N LEU A 109 -13.98 -21.40 -3.90
CA LEU A 109 -13.37 -20.23 -3.27
C LEU A 109 -14.44 -19.36 -2.59
N ARG A 110 -14.22 -19.06 -1.33
CA ARG A 110 -15.17 -18.24 -0.54
C ARG A 110 -14.86 -16.73 -0.63
N LYS A 111 -13.69 -16.37 -1.08
CA LYS A 111 -13.31 -14.97 -1.30
C LYS A 111 -13.93 -14.45 -2.59
N LYS A 112 -14.26 -13.18 -2.61
CA LYS A 112 -14.72 -12.52 -3.86
C LYS A 112 -13.63 -12.60 -4.92
N ILE A 113 -13.97 -13.13 -6.08
CA ILE A 113 -13.06 -13.19 -7.24
C ILE A 113 -13.29 -11.93 -8.08
N VAL A 114 -12.20 -11.30 -8.49
CA VAL A 114 -12.22 -10.06 -9.28
C VAL A 114 -11.19 -10.20 -10.41
N PRO A 115 -11.58 -10.02 -11.68
CA PRO A 115 -10.63 -10.02 -12.78
C PRO A 115 -9.77 -8.78 -12.77
N ILE A 116 -8.48 -8.93 -13.13
CA ILE A 116 -7.61 -7.79 -13.38
C ILE A 116 -7.92 -7.16 -14.73
N GLU A 117 -7.75 -5.84 -14.82
CA GLU A 117 -8.09 -5.06 -16.00
C GLU A 117 -6.93 -4.13 -16.40
N ASN A 118 -6.90 -3.80 -17.70
CA ASN A 118 -6.01 -2.77 -18.23
C ASN A 118 -4.51 -2.98 -17.92
N THR A 119 -4.05 -4.23 -17.97
CA THR A 119 -2.62 -4.56 -17.73
C THR A 119 -1.76 -4.49 -18.99
N ARG A 120 -2.38 -4.44 -20.17
CA ARG A 120 -1.68 -4.37 -21.46
C ARG A 120 -1.61 -2.92 -21.92
N ASN A 121 -0.54 -2.59 -22.65
CA ASN A 121 -0.32 -1.23 -23.21
C ASN A 121 -0.17 -0.12 -22.16
N ILE A 122 0.20 -0.47 -20.94
CA ILE A 122 0.56 0.48 -19.89
C ILE A 122 2.01 0.89 -20.06
N SER A 123 2.26 2.18 -20.10
CA SER A 123 3.59 2.77 -20.10
C SER A 123 3.79 3.68 -18.90
N LYS A 124 5.02 4.16 -18.69
CA LYS A 124 5.33 5.14 -17.65
C LYS A 124 4.41 6.38 -17.74
N LYS A 125 4.14 6.86 -18.97
CA LYS A 125 3.26 8.00 -19.24
C LYS A 125 1.80 7.78 -18.83
N SER A 126 1.39 6.51 -18.67
CA SER A 126 0.02 6.15 -18.26
C SER A 126 -0.14 6.09 -16.74
N MET A 127 0.95 6.18 -15.98
CA MET A 127 0.94 5.98 -14.54
C MET A 127 0.36 7.19 -13.82
N LYS A 128 -0.76 7.02 -13.14
CA LYS A 128 -1.41 8.06 -12.34
C LYS A 128 -0.45 8.56 -11.25
N LEU A 129 -0.23 9.88 -11.18
CA LEU A 129 0.66 10.56 -10.24
C LEU A 129 2.15 10.15 -10.35
N ASN A 130 2.53 9.49 -11.43
CA ASN A 130 3.91 9.06 -11.68
C ASN A 130 4.21 8.95 -13.18
N ASP A 131 3.71 9.88 -13.97
CA ASP A 131 3.78 9.92 -15.44
C ASP A 131 4.97 10.69 -15.98
N LEU A 132 5.71 11.39 -15.14
CA LEU A 132 6.90 12.11 -15.54
C LEU A 132 7.94 11.16 -16.17
N CYS A 133 8.37 11.50 -17.39
CA CYS A 133 9.40 10.79 -18.15
C CYS A 133 10.47 11.79 -18.57
N PRO A 134 11.29 12.28 -17.65
CA PRO A 134 12.37 13.19 -17.99
C PRO A 134 13.45 12.46 -18.79
N GLU A 135 14.14 13.18 -19.64
CA GLU A 135 15.36 12.70 -20.29
C GLU A 135 16.50 12.79 -19.27
N ILE A 136 17.09 11.65 -18.95
CA ILE A 136 18.19 11.57 -17.99
C ILE A 136 19.42 11.06 -18.72
N GLU A 137 20.47 11.87 -18.71
CA GLU A 137 21.78 11.54 -19.23
C GLU A 137 22.76 11.41 -18.07
N VAL A 138 23.57 10.37 -18.09
CA VAL A 138 24.63 10.15 -17.10
C VAL A 138 25.93 9.97 -17.86
N ASP A 139 26.90 10.84 -17.60
CA ASP A 139 28.24 10.73 -18.16
C ASP A 139 28.99 9.58 -17.45
N PRO A 140 29.47 8.55 -18.14
CA PRO A 140 30.10 7.39 -17.54
C PRO A 140 31.50 7.67 -16.96
N GLU A 141 32.14 8.77 -17.36
CA GLU A 141 33.50 9.12 -16.91
C GLU A 141 33.45 10.11 -15.72
N THR A 142 32.60 11.13 -15.83
CA THR A 142 32.50 12.19 -14.80
C THR A 142 31.40 11.96 -13.79
N TYR A 143 30.46 11.04 -14.09
CA TYR A 143 29.24 10.77 -13.32
C TYR A 143 28.32 12.00 -13.19
N GLU A 144 28.48 12.99 -14.07
CA GLU A 144 27.54 14.10 -14.15
C GLU A 144 26.17 13.60 -14.59
N VAL A 145 25.13 14.05 -13.91
CA VAL A 145 23.74 13.73 -14.24
C VAL A 145 23.06 14.96 -14.80
N ARG A 146 22.50 14.84 -16.00
CA ARG A 146 21.71 15.89 -16.64
C ARG A 146 20.25 15.45 -16.73
N LEU A 147 19.34 16.36 -16.39
CA LEU A 147 17.91 16.18 -16.51
C LEU A 147 17.39 17.16 -17.57
N ASN A 148 16.88 16.64 -18.68
CA ASN A 148 16.44 17.45 -19.81
C ASN A 148 17.52 18.47 -20.26
N GLY A 149 18.79 18.07 -20.24
CA GLY A 149 19.94 18.88 -20.59
C GLY A 149 20.51 19.78 -19.47
N GLU A 150 19.81 19.91 -18.33
CA GLU A 150 20.26 20.70 -17.17
C GLU A 150 21.08 19.83 -16.21
N LEU A 151 22.27 20.31 -15.81
CA LEU A 151 23.13 19.63 -14.86
C LEU A 151 22.49 19.64 -13.47
N ILE A 152 22.30 18.46 -12.90
CA ILE A 152 21.82 18.30 -11.53
C ILE A 152 23.00 18.18 -10.58
N THR A 153 23.05 19.06 -9.59
CA THR A 153 24.03 19.00 -8.51
C THR A 153 23.32 19.02 -7.17
N CYS A 154 23.87 18.34 -6.18
CA CYS A 154 23.42 18.44 -4.80
C CYS A 154 24.63 18.66 -3.88
N GLU A 155 24.40 19.40 -2.81
CA GLU A 155 25.40 19.53 -1.76
C GLU A 155 25.68 18.15 -1.12
N PRO A 156 26.95 17.86 -0.77
CA PRO A 156 27.27 16.65 -0.04
C PRO A 156 26.43 16.52 1.22
N ALA A 157 25.86 15.35 1.46
CA ALA A 157 25.08 15.11 2.66
C ALA A 157 25.98 15.18 3.90
N LYS A 158 25.65 16.09 4.81
CA LYS A 158 26.33 16.23 6.11
C LYS A 158 25.81 15.19 7.11
N GLU A 159 24.57 14.77 6.95
CA GLU A 159 23.90 13.76 7.74
C GLU A 159 23.04 12.89 6.82
N LEU A 160 23.24 11.60 6.89
CA LEU A 160 22.40 10.65 6.16
C LEU A 160 21.19 10.29 7.04
N PRO A 161 19.96 10.62 6.63
CA PRO A 161 18.80 10.18 7.35
C PRO A 161 18.73 8.65 7.28
N MET A 162 18.90 8.00 8.41
CA MET A 162 18.74 6.56 8.49
C MET A 162 17.26 6.21 8.36
N ALA A 163 16.96 5.30 7.46
CA ALA A 163 15.59 4.82 7.24
C ALA A 163 14.99 4.14 8.48
N GLN A 164 15.83 3.77 9.43
CA GLN A 164 15.45 3.07 10.65
C GLN A 164 15.82 3.90 11.89
N ARG A 165 15.16 5.04 12.03
CA ARG A 165 15.29 5.84 13.27
C ARG A 165 14.52 5.26 14.46
N TYR A 166 13.62 4.31 14.18
CA TYR A 166 12.76 3.71 15.20
C TYR A 166 13.08 2.23 15.31
N PHE A 167 13.55 1.84 16.46
CA PHE A 167 13.74 0.44 16.81
C PHE A 167 12.54 -0.01 17.63
N LEU A 168 11.90 -1.06 17.18
CA LEU A 168 10.86 -1.76 17.92
C LEU A 168 11.51 -2.93 18.64
N TYR A 169 11.83 -2.74 19.88
CA TYR A 169 12.29 -3.80 20.75
C TYR A 169 11.21 -4.08 21.79
#